data_3ed7eb5f62dca5a128ef6735ab922754
#
_entry.id   3ed7eb5f62dca5a128ef6735ab922754
#
_cell.length_a   1.000
_cell.length_b   1.000
_cell.length_c   1.000
_cell.angle_alpha   90.00
_cell.angle_beta   90.00
_cell.angle_gamma   90.00
#
_symmetry.space_group_name_H-M   'P 1'
#
loop_
_entity.id
_entity.type
_entity.pdbx_description
1 polymer ?
#
loop_
_entity_poly.entity_id
_entity_poly.type
_entity_poly.pdbx_seq_one_letter_code
_entity_poly.pdbx_strand_id
1 'polypeptide(L)'
;CIRDREESCLVGTLGLWQGVDVPGPSCSLVIIDRIPFPRPDDPLMSARLDFINEHGGNGFMSVSASHAALLLAQGTGRLLRSSTDRGVIAVMDSRLVTARYGSYLRKSLPPYWETTNTEVVLNSLRRITGSLH
;
A
#
# COMPACT_ATOMS: atom_id res chain seq x y z
N CYS A 1 -1.27 2.95 25.27
CA CYS A 1 -2.01 2.71 24.04
C CYS A 1 -1.34 1.57 23.25
N ILE A 2 -2.10 0.75 22.54
CA ILE A 2 -1.55 -0.38 21.74
C ILE A 2 -0.58 0.11 20.65
N ARG A 3 -0.78 1.34 20.16
CA ARG A 3 0.07 1.95 19.13
C ARG A 3 1.53 2.20 19.55
N ASP A 4 1.80 2.25 20.83
CA ASP A 4 3.11 2.65 21.36
C ASP A 4 3.93 1.42 21.83
N ARG A 5 3.44 0.22 21.57
CA ARG A 5 4.13 -1.03 21.94
C ARG A 5 4.80 -1.62 20.69
N GLU A 6 6.12 -1.82 20.76
CA GLU A 6 6.92 -2.39 19.66
C GLU A 6 6.49 -3.82 19.26
N GLU A 7 5.91 -4.58 20.18
CA GLU A 7 5.43 -5.94 19.96
C GLU A 7 3.91 -6.01 19.66
N SER A 8 3.34 -4.99 19.03
CA SER A 8 1.90 -4.92 18.76
C SER A 8 1.61 -5.09 17.28
N CYS A 9 0.49 -5.74 16.98
CA CYS A 9 -0.08 -5.83 15.65
C CYS A 9 -1.41 -5.09 15.61
N LEU A 10 -1.58 -4.20 14.63
CA LEU A 10 -2.81 -3.46 14.41
C LEU A 10 -3.44 -3.91 13.09
N VAL A 11 -4.68 -4.37 13.17
CA VAL A 11 -5.47 -4.81 12.01
C VAL A 11 -6.67 -3.90 11.85
N GLY A 12 -6.93 -3.47 10.63
CA GLY A 12 -8.08 -2.62 10.36
C GLY A 12 -8.38 -2.46 8.88
N THR A 13 -9.42 -1.70 8.60
CA THR A 13 -9.84 -1.37 7.24
C THR A 13 -9.09 -0.14 6.71
N LEU A 14 -9.39 0.26 5.47
CA LEU A 14 -8.81 1.43 4.81
C LEU A 14 -8.97 2.73 5.63
N GLY A 15 -10.03 2.87 6.42
CA GLY A 15 -10.23 4.01 7.31
C GLY A 15 -9.12 4.17 8.36
N LEU A 16 -8.44 3.09 8.71
CA LEU A 16 -7.29 3.12 9.62
C LEU A 16 -6.09 3.88 9.02
N TRP A 17 -5.93 3.87 7.70
CA TRP A 17 -4.81 4.55 7.03
C TRP A 17 -4.79 6.06 7.25
N GLN A 18 -5.94 6.66 7.46
CA GLN A 18 -6.06 8.10 7.70
C GLN A 18 -5.84 8.50 9.17
N GLY A 19 -6.07 7.57 10.10
CA GLY A 19 -6.05 7.82 11.54
C GLY A 19 -4.82 7.31 12.29
N VAL A 20 -4.01 6.44 11.67
CA VAL A 20 -2.83 5.86 12.32
C VAL A 20 -1.58 6.62 11.94
N ASP A 21 -0.94 7.15 12.95
CA ASP A 21 0.35 7.81 12.86
C ASP A 21 1.28 7.17 13.90
N VAL A 22 2.20 6.31 13.43
CA VAL A 22 3.18 5.63 14.28
C VAL A 22 4.57 6.06 13.84
N PRO A 23 5.17 7.05 14.51
CA PRO A 23 6.51 7.53 14.18
C PRO A 23 7.59 6.55 14.62
N GLY A 24 8.68 6.53 13.89
CA GLY A 24 9.92 5.84 14.28
C GLY A 24 9.92 4.33 14.07
N PRO A 25 10.74 3.59 14.81
CA PRO A 25 11.00 2.15 14.63
C PRO A 25 9.78 1.26 14.97
N SER A 26 8.72 1.83 15.52
CA SER A 26 7.54 1.08 15.96
C SER A 26 6.72 0.47 14.82
N CYS A 27 6.94 0.87 13.56
CA CYS A 27 6.29 0.28 12.40
C CYS A 27 7.34 -0.35 11.48
N SER A 28 7.59 -1.64 11.63
CA SER A 28 8.56 -2.40 10.83
C SER A 28 7.93 -3.14 9.65
N LEU A 29 6.62 -3.36 9.67
CA LEU A 29 5.89 -4.09 8.65
C LEU A 29 4.51 -3.47 8.41
N VAL A 30 4.20 -3.22 7.15
CA VAL A 30 2.84 -2.91 6.67
C VAL A 30 2.39 -4.02 5.73
N ILE A 31 1.24 -4.64 6.02
CA ILE A 31 0.64 -5.64 5.14
C ILE A 31 -0.62 -5.05 4.52
N ILE A 32 -0.69 -5.08 3.20
CA ILE A 32 -1.83 -4.65 2.41
C ILE A 32 -2.43 -5.89 1.76
N ASP A 33 -3.60 -6.32 2.24
CA ASP A 33 -4.26 -7.53 1.75
C ASP A 33 -4.67 -7.41 0.28
N ARG A 34 -5.26 -6.28 -0.10
CA ARG A 34 -5.74 -6.01 -1.46
C ARG A 34 -5.43 -4.60 -1.91
N ILE A 35 -5.26 -4.44 -3.21
CA ILE A 35 -5.17 -3.12 -3.84
C ILE A 35 -6.46 -2.34 -3.56
N PRO A 36 -6.37 -1.12 -2.99
CA PRO A 36 -7.52 -0.35 -2.53
C PRO A 36 -8.25 0.36 -3.69
N PHE A 37 -8.86 -0.40 -4.56
CA PHE A 37 -9.74 0.15 -5.59
C PHE A 37 -10.99 0.77 -4.98
N PRO A 38 -11.58 1.79 -5.63
CA PRO A 38 -12.89 2.30 -5.26
C PRO A 38 -13.93 1.17 -5.30
N ARG A 39 -14.92 1.28 -4.43
CA ARG A 39 -16.02 0.32 -4.42
C ARG A 39 -16.83 0.44 -5.73
N PRO A 40 -17.22 -0.69 -6.34
CA PRO A 40 -18.01 -0.67 -7.57
C PRO A 40 -19.38 -0.01 -7.41
N ASP A 41 -19.90 0.02 -6.19
CA ASP A 41 -21.19 0.59 -5.81
C ASP A 41 -21.11 2.06 -5.36
N ASP A 42 -19.95 2.71 -5.48
CA ASP A 42 -19.79 4.15 -5.22
C ASP A 42 -20.36 4.96 -6.39
N PRO A 43 -21.49 5.69 -6.21
CA PRO A 43 -22.15 6.40 -7.30
C PRO A 43 -21.28 7.49 -7.93
N LEU A 44 -20.47 8.18 -7.13
CA LEU A 44 -19.60 9.25 -7.60
C LEU A 44 -18.48 8.70 -8.48
N MET A 45 -17.86 7.61 -8.04
CA MET A 45 -16.77 6.96 -8.79
C MET A 45 -17.29 6.34 -10.09
N SER A 46 -18.47 5.71 -10.05
CA SER A 46 -19.13 5.17 -11.25
C SER A 46 -19.43 6.29 -12.26
N ALA A 47 -20.05 7.37 -11.82
CA ALA A 47 -20.38 8.49 -12.72
C ALA A 47 -19.14 9.11 -13.37
N ARG A 48 -18.02 9.25 -12.62
CA ARG A 48 -16.75 9.75 -13.18
C ARG A 48 -16.15 8.80 -14.21
N LEU A 49 -16.23 7.51 -13.94
CA LEU A 49 -15.73 6.46 -14.83
C LEU A 49 -16.50 6.46 -16.14
N ASP A 50 -17.83 6.51 -16.07
CA ASP A 50 -18.72 6.54 -17.23
C ASP A 50 -18.48 7.81 -18.05
N PHE A 51 -18.42 8.97 -17.41
CA PHE A 51 -18.13 10.24 -18.08
C PHE A 51 -16.84 10.20 -18.90
N ILE A 52 -15.75 9.65 -18.34
CA ILE A 52 -14.46 9.55 -19.03
C ILE A 52 -14.55 8.57 -20.20
N ASN A 53 -15.20 7.44 -20.02
CA ASN A 53 -15.37 6.44 -21.08
C ASN A 53 -16.20 6.99 -22.25
N GLU A 54 -17.27 7.72 -21.99
CA GLU A 54 -18.11 8.38 -23.00
C GLU A 54 -17.36 9.44 -23.81
N HIS A 55 -16.33 10.07 -23.20
CA HIS A 55 -15.50 11.07 -23.87
C HIS A 55 -14.21 10.49 -24.48
N GLY A 56 -14.16 9.17 -24.69
CA GLY A 56 -13.05 8.50 -25.37
C GLY A 56 -11.78 8.28 -24.52
N GLY A 57 -11.87 8.48 -23.21
CA GLY A 57 -10.79 8.19 -22.25
C GLY A 57 -10.84 6.76 -21.70
N ASN A 58 -9.89 6.44 -20.84
CA ASN A 58 -9.87 5.19 -20.07
C ASN A 58 -10.28 5.47 -18.63
N GLY A 59 -11.58 5.31 -18.34
CA GLY A 59 -12.14 5.59 -17.01
C GLY A 59 -11.51 4.76 -15.92
N PHE A 60 -11.20 3.49 -16.18
CA PHE A 60 -10.54 2.63 -15.20
C PHE A 60 -9.16 3.19 -14.80
N MET A 61 -8.32 3.56 -15.76
CA MET A 61 -6.99 4.10 -15.46
C MET A 61 -7.06 5.46 -14.80
N SER A 62 -7.94 6.34 -15.31
CA SER A 62 -8.03 7.72 -14.84
C SER A 62 -8.71 7.86 -13.48
N VAL A 63 -9.63 6.98 -13.13
CA VAL A 63 -10.37 7.04 -11.86
C VAL A 63 -9.92 5.95 -10.91
N SER A 64 -10.13 4.68 -11.27
CA SER A 64 -9.92 3.56 -10.33
C SER A 64 -8.45 3.31 -10.03
N ALA A 65 -7.60 3.22 -11.06
CA ALA A 65 -6.19 2.95 -10.87
C ALA A 65 -5.47 4.15 -10.23
N SER A 66 -5.80 5.37 -10.61
CA SER A 66 -5.24 6.58 -10.00
C SER A 66 -5.62 6.72 -8.53
N HIS A 67 -6.85 6.42 -8.18
CA HIS A 67 -7.30 6.42 -6.79
C HIS A 67 -6.58 5.35 -5.96
N ALA A 68 -6.48 4.13 -6.49
CA ALA A 68 -5.74 3.04 -5.85
C ALA A 68 -4.25 3.37 -5.67
N ALA A 69 -3.62 4.00 -6.67
CA ALA A 69 -2.23 4.44 -6.60
C ALA A 69 -2.01 5.45 -5.47
N LEU A 70 -2.90 6.44 -5.35
CA LEU A 70 -2.84 7.44 -4.28
C LEU A 70 -2.97 6.79 -2.89
N LEU A 71 -3.94 5.89 -2.71
CA LEU A 71 -4.14 5.19 -1.44
C LEU A 71 -2.97 4.27 -1.10
N LEU A 72 -2.40 3.56 -2.08
CA LEU A 72 -1.18 2.76 -1.88
C LEU A 72 -0.02 3.64 -1.44
N ALA A 73 0.21 4.77 -2.10
CA ALA A 73 1.27 5.70 -1.73
C ALA A 73 1.09 6.24 -0.31
N GLN A 74 -0.14 6.58 0.08
CA GLN A 74 -0.46 7.01 1.44
C GLN A 74 -0.21 5.90 2.47
N GLY A 75 -0.67 4.68 2.19
CA GLY A 75 -0.49 3.54 3.09
C GLY A 75 0.97 3.16 3.29
N THR A 76 1.74 3.13 2.20
CA THR A 76 3.18 2.83 2.25
C THR A 76 3.99 3.96 2.89
N GLY A 77 3.58 5.21 2.69
CA GLY A 77 4.19 6.38 3.32
C GLY A 77 4.05 6.42 4.85
N ARG A 78 3.19 5.59 5.43
CA ARG A 78 3.11 5.43 6.89
C ARG A 78 4.29 4.68 7.48
N LEU A 79 4.95 3.85 6.69
CA LEU A 79 6.13 3.07 7.11
C LEU A 79 7.41 3.90 7.06
N LEU A 80 7.63 4.65 5.99
CA LEU A 80 8.87 5.36 5.73
C LEU A 80 8.63 6.88 5.75
N ARG A 81 9.01 7.52 6.84
CA ARG A 81 8.83 8.96 7.06
C ARG A 81 10.10 9.75 6.96
N SER A 82 11.21 9.10 7.28
CA SER A 82 12.53 9.69 7.22
C SER A 82 13.46 8.86 6.33
N SER A 83 14.56 9.44 5.92
CA SER A 83 15.59 8.74 5.13
C SER A 83 16.29 7.61 5.91
N THR A 84 16.09 7.55 7.23
CA THR A 84 16.68 6.54 8.12
C THR A 84 15.71 5.41 8.45
N ASP A 85 14.39 5.58 8.15
CA ASP A 85 13.39 4.58 8.45
C ASP A 85 13.57 3.35 7.55
N ARG A 86 13.38 2.18 8.14
CA ARG A 86 13.47 0.89 7.46
C ARG A 86 12.26 0.05 7.82
N GLY A 87 11.72 -0.64 6.82
CA GLY A 87 10.59 -1.52 7.02
C GLY A 87 10.27 -2.33 5.78
N VAL A 88 9.30 -3.21 5.91
CA VAL A 88 8.79 -4.06 4.84
C VAL A 88 7.34 -3.70 4.55
N ILE A 89 7.02 -3.55 3.28
CA ILE A 89 5.66 -3.41 2.78
C ILE A 89 5.34 -4.68 2.00
N ALA A 90 4.40 -5.46 2.51
CA ALA A 90 3.93 -6.68 1.88
C ALA A 90 2.55 -6.44 1.26
N VAL A 91 2.46 -6.45 -0.06
CA VAL A 91 1.19 -6.41 -0.78
C VAL A 91 0.80 -7.81 -1.18
N MET A 92 -0.28 -8.34 -0.61
CA MET A 92 -0.72 -9.73 -0.80
C MET A 92 -1.56 -9.92 -2.07
N ASP A 93 -1.84 -8.87 -2.80
CA ASP A 93 -2.61 -8.91 -4.03
C ASP A 93 -1.70 -9.15 -5.24
N SER A 94 -1.78 -10.35 -5.82
CA SER A 94 -0.98 -10.75 -6.98
C SER A 94 -1.18 -9.85 -8.20
N ARG A 95 -2.31 -9.15 -8.31
CA ARG A 95 -2.60 -8.22 -9.41
C ARG A 95 -1.59 -7.07 -9.50
N LEU A 96 -0.90 -6.75 -8.42
CA LEU A 96 0.17 -5.76 -8.44
C LEU A 96 1.32 -6.16 -9.40
N VAL A 97 1.53 -7.47 -9.57
CA VAL A 97 2.57 -8.02 -10.47
C VAL A 97 1.98 -8.51 -11.79
N THR A 98 0.82 -9.17 -11.75
CA THR A 98 0.24 -9.87 -12.91
C THR A 98 -0.66 -9.01 -13.78
N ALA A 99 -1.28 -7.97 -13.24
CA ALA A 99 -2.20 -7.13 -14.01
C ALA A 99 -1.46 -6.09 -14.86
N ARG A 100 -2.05 -5.71 -15.99
CA ARG A 100 -1.49 -4.67 -16.90
C ARG A 100 -1.29 -3.32 -16.19
N TYR A 101 -2.18 -2.96 -15.28
CA TYR A 101 -2.09 -1.74 -14.50
C TYR A 101 -1.11 -1.85 -13.31
N GLY A 102 -0.64 -3.04 -12.98
CA GLY A 102 0.26 -3.27 -11.85
C GLY A 102 1.56 -2.46 -11.94
N SER A 103 2.13 -2.35 -13.14
CA SER A 103 3.32 -1.53 -13.36
C SER A 103 3.08 -0.05 -13.10
N TYR A 104 1.90 0.46 -13.44
CA TYR A 104 1.50 1.83 -13.15
C TYR A 104 1.41 2.07 -11.63
N LEU A 105 0.76 1.15 -10.90
CA LEU A 105 0.65 1.23 -9.44
C LEU A 105 2.02 1.21 -8.77
N ARG A 106 2.90 0.29 -9.16
CA ARG A 106 4.26 0.21 -8.60
C ARG A 106 5.09 1.46 -8.87
N LYS A 107 5.02 2.00 -10.08
CA LYS A 107 5.71 3.25 -10.44
C LYS A 107 5.19 4.49 -9.70
N SER A 108 3.97 4.43 -9.18
CA SER A 108 3.36 5.50 -8.38
C SER A 108 3.84 5.49 -6.93
N LEU A 109 4.49 4.42 -6.49
CA LEU A 109 5.08 4.31 -5.17
C LEU A 109 6.47 4.96 -5.15
N PRO A 110 6.96 5.34 -3.97
CA PRO A 110 8.37 5.67 -3.79
C PRO A 110 9.29 4.56 -4.31
N PRO A 111 10.55 4.85 -4.64
CA PRO A 111 11.48 3.89 -5.24
C PRO A 111 11.93 2.83 -4.21
N TYR A 112 11.02 1.94 -3.85
CA TYR A 112 11.31 0.80 -2.99
C TYR A 112 12.05 -0.29 -3.76
N TRP A 113 12.90 -1.01 -3.03
CA TRP A 113 13.43 -2.26 -3.54
C TRP A 113 12.34 -3.34 -3.50
N GLU A 114 12.11 -3.99 -4.62
CA GLU A 114 10.99 -4.94 -4.80
C GLU A 114 11.49 -6.38 -4.89
N THR A 115 10.75 -7.30 -4.29
CA THR A 115 10.97 -8.75 -4.41
C THR A 115 9.66 -9.50 -4.26
N THR A 116 9.56 -10.66 -4.90
CA THR A 116 8.49 -11.64 -4.71
C THR A 116 8.96 -12.87 -3.92
N ASN A 117 10.21 -12.88 -3.46
CA ASN A 117 10.77 -14.00 -2.72
C ASN A 117 10.48 -13.83 -1.22
N THR A 118 9.67 -14.74 -0.69
CA THR A 118 9.25 -14.73 0.73
C THR A 118 10.42 -14.87 1.70
N GLU A 119 11.44 -15.68 1.39
CA GLU A 119 12.60 -15.83 2.27
C GLU A 119 13.40 -14.55 2.41
N VAL A 120 13.55 -13.81 1.31
CA VAL A 120 14.21 -12.52 1.30
C VAL A 120 13.45 -11.51 2.15
N VAL A 121 12.12 -11.50 2.06
CA VAL A 121 11.25 -10.66 2.89
C VAL A 121 11.41 -10.99 4.37
N LEU A 122 11.34 -12.26 4.75
CA LEU A 122 11.48 -12.69 6.14
C LEU A 122 12.87 -12.36 6.70
N ASN A 123 13.92 -12.56 5.92
CA ASN A 123 15.29 -12.21 6.33
C ASN A 123 15.46 -10.69 6.50
N SER A 124 14.83 -9.90 5.64
CA SER A 124 14.82 -8.45 5.77
C SER A 124 14.11 -7.99 7.05
N LEU A 125 12.95 -8.57 7.35
CA LEU A 125 12.24 -8.30 8.60
C LEU A 125 13.08 -8.66 9.83
N ARG A 126 13.68 -9.84 9.87
CA ARG A 126 14.55 -10.26 10.98
C ARG A 126 15.70 -9.27 11.21
N ARG A 127 16.32 -8.76 10.15
CA ARG A 127 17.38 -7.76 10.24
C ARG A 127 16.88 -6.42 10.81
N ILE A 128 15.69 -5.99 10.39
CA ILE A 128 15.10 -4.73 10.83
C ILE A 128 14.68 -4.80 12.29
N THR A 129 14.10 -5.91 12.72
CA THR A 129 13.62 -6.10 14.10
C THR A 129 14.70 -6.54 15.08
N GLY A 130 15.95 -6.71 14.64
CA GLY A 130 17.04 -7.16 15.51
C GLY A 130 16.94 -8.61 15.99
N SER A 131 16.03 -9.41 15.39
CA SER A 131 15.81 -10.82 15.75
C SER A 131 16.86 -11.79 15.16
N LEU A 132 17.98 -11.29 14.69
CA LEU A 132 19.13 -12.08 14.28
C LEU A 132 20.08 -12.23 15.47
N HIS A 133 19.74 -13.18 16.28
CA HIS A 133 20.68 -13.81 17.20
C HIS A 133 20.93 -15.24 16.78
#